data_d28b0df28d212086b02936f51c61785e
#
_entry.id   d28b0df28d212086b02936f51c61785e
#
_cell.length_a   1.000
_cell.length_b   1.000
_cell.length_c   1.000
_cell.angle_alpha   90.00
_cell.angle_beta   90.00
_cell.angle_gamma   90.00
#
_symmetry.space_group_name_H-M   'P 1'
#
loop_
_entity.id
_entity.type
_entity.pdbx_description
1 polymer ?
#
loop_
_entity_poly.entity_id
_entity_poly.type
_entity_poly.pdbx_seq_one_letter_code
_entity_poly.pdbx_strand_id
1 'polypeptide(L)'
;MKVKIGIILNIMAGAFGASAYNVNGVVADVSGQGEPFATYRIYAANDSVKPVSIGVTDVDGRFVQSLDSAGRYRITVQAVNKKPIDVTFGMSEADLSLDTLFISDASRVLGEVKVVAQRPLVTREIDRIGYDVQADDDSKSSTIMEMLRKVPLVSVDGEDKITVCGSSNFKIYKNGRPNNTFSNNPKEILGSIPASMIKRIEVITEPGAKYDAEGVGAIINIVTLDNVVVKGVMGSASLSANTSDYVPQPNLWLMSQIDKVTFSLNAGYKYFSERQTRSQNESAYTYKDSGSVLKTASEGTNPGNMMYVSTEASYELDSLNLFSAEFGGYYYNVKPTGSGSAMMSSADGNVIYSLCQNHKFKRFSYFDFNGSINYQHSTRRKGETITLSYMLSTTDQTRDQFIEYTDMVNAPIDYTQSNAYFDLNFIEHTFQADWVRPFAKIHQIDLGAKYILRDNNSITDQEFVGSHASHSDFAHITDIAAAYADYRINLGKWSARAGLRYEYSHLKAEYRDGSNPDFGSNLSDWVPSASVAWRPDGANSLSLNY
;
A
#
# COMPACT_ATOMS: atom_id res chain seq x y z
N MET A 1 9.33 0.41 39.50
CA MET A 1 10.37 -0.65 39.57
C MET A 1 11.21 -0.52 38.30
N LYS A 2 12.43 0.02 38.41
CA LYS A 2 13.30 0.33 37.25
C LYS A 2 14.02 -0.96 36.84
N VAL A 3 13.68 -1.55 35.73
CA VAL A 3 14.45 -2.64 35.12
C VAL A 3 15.49 -2.02 34.19
N LYS A 4 16.75 -2.04 34.59
CA LYS A 4 17.87 -1.73 33.71
C LYS A 4 18.18 -2.99 32.89
N ILE A 5 17.89 -2.96 31.62
CA ILE A 5 18.39 -3.96 30.66
C ILE A 5 19.80 -3.51 30.28
N GLY A 6 20.80 -4.11 30.93
CA GLY A 6 22.20 -4.00 30.56
C GLY A 6 22.49 -5.01 29.45
N ILE A 7 22.74 -4.55 28.22
CA ILE A 7 23.34 -5.39 27.20
C ILE A 7 24.81 -5.52 27.53
N ILE A 8 25.19 -6.69 28.05
CA ILE A 8 26.61 -7.06 28.24
C ILE A 8 27.10 -7.57 26.87
N LEU A 9 27.83 -6.71 26.17
CA LEU A 9 28.62 -7.11 25.02
C LEU A 9 29.89 -7.75 25.52
N ASN A 10 29.95 -9.07 25.67
CA ASN A 10 31.17 -9.80 25.97
C ASN A 10 32.03 -9.86 24.70
N ILE A 11 32.97 -8.91 24.58
CA ILE A 11 34.09 -9.02 23.66
C ILE A 11 35.14 -9.92 24.36
N MET A 12 35.15 -11.20 24.04
CA MET A 12 36.32 -12.05 24.28
C MET A 12 37.41 -11.64 23.29
N ALA A 13 38.30 -10.77 23.73
CA ALA A 13 39.59 -10.55 23.08
C ALA A 13 40.48 -11.76 23.34
N GLY A 14 40.38 -12.76 22.45
CA GLY A 14 41.43 -13.76 22.33
C GLY A 14 42.60 -13.12 21.61
N ALA A 15 43.63 -12.72 22.38
CA ALA A 15 44.89 -12.29 21.82
C ALA A 15 45.62 -13.50 21.22
N PHE A 16 45.32 -13.85 19.99
CA PHE A 16 46.27 -14.52 19.11
C PHE A 16 47.13 -13.39 18.51
N GLY A 17 48.42 -13.37 18.85
CA GLY A 17 49.40 -12.51 18.21
C GLY A 17 49.51 -12.89 16.71
N ALA A 18 48.65 -12.36 15.89
CA ALA A 18 48.84 -12.36 14.46
C ALA A 18 49.89 -11.31 14.14
N SER A 19 51.06 -11.71 13.66
CA SER A 19 52.06 -10.80 13.12
C SER A 19 51.45 -10.19 11.87
N ALA A 20 51.01 -8.95 11.94
CA ALA A 20 50.54 -8.20 10.77
C ALA A 20 51.75 -7.58 10.07
N TYR A 21 51.85 -7.76 8.77
CA TYR A 21 52.90 -7.18 7.93
C TYR A 21 52.33 -6.04 7.08
N ASN A 22 53.08 -4.97 6.93
CA ASN A 22 52.61 -3.79 6.21
C ASN A 22 53.02 -3.87 4.73
N VAL A 23 52.08 -3.62 3.85
CA VAL A 23 52.35 -3.28 2.46
C VAL A 23 52.15 -1.77 2.29
N ASN A 24 53.14 -1.11 1.72
CA ASN A 24 53.08 0.31 1.43
C ASN A 24 53.45 0.58 -0.03
N GLY A 25 53.04 1.73 -0.55
CA GLY A 25 53.33 2.14 -1.90
C GLY A 25 52.82 3.54 -2.21
N VAL A 26 53.06 3.98 -3.42
CA VAL A 26 52.63 5.28 -3.93
C VAL A 26 51.83 5.04 -5.22
N VAL A 27 50.68 5.66 -5.33
CA VAL A 27 49.92 5.74 -6.59
C VAL A 27 50.21 7.10 -7.21
N ALA A 28 50.69 7.13 -8.44
CA ALA A 28 51.02 8.36 -9.13
C ALA A 28 50.41 8.38 -10.55
N ASP A 29 50.19 9.53 -11.08
CA ASP A 29 49.84 9.70 -12.49
C ASP A 29 51.07 9.47 -13.43
N VAL A 30 50.83 9.48 -14.71
CA VAL A 30 51.92 9.29 -15.72
C VAL A 30 53.00 10.36 -15.70
N SER A 31 52.77 11.51 -15.04
CA SER A 31 53.75 12.57 -14.83
C SER A 31 54.57 12.36 -13.56
N GLY A 32 54.25 11.38 -12.73
CA GLY A 32 54.88 11.08 -11.46
C GLY A 32 54.32 11.86 -10.27
N GLN A 33 53.23 12.61 -10.46
CA GLN A 33 52.55 13.29 -9.38
C GLN A 33 51.65 12.29 -8.63
N GLY A 34 51.70 12.29 -7.29
CA GLY A 34 50.88 11.42 -6.47
C GLY A 34 49.40 11.63 -6.71
N GLU A 35 48.64 10.55 -6.85
CA GLU A 35 47.18 10.56 -7.08
C GLU A 35 46.44 10.52 -5.72
N PRO A 36 45.87 11.64 -5.28
CA PRO A 36 45.20 11.74 -4.00
C PRO A 36 43.88 11.01 -4.00
N PHE A 37 43.55 10.40 -2.87
CA PHE A 37 42.27 9.75 -2.61
C PHE A 37 41.87 8.64 -3.60
N ALA A 38 42.86 8.02 -4.24
CA ALA A 38 42.64 6.84 -5.07
C ALA A 38 42.20 5.68 -4.18
N THR A 39 41.10 5.03 -4.53
CA THR A 39 40.61 3.85 -3.80
C THR A 39 41.43 2.62 -4.19
N TYR A 40 41.97 1.91 -3.21
CA TYR A 40 42.60 0.60 -3.44
C TYR A 40 41.84 -0.52 -2.74
N ARG A 41 41.84 -1.70 -3.38
CA ARG A 41 41.28 -2.95 -2.83
C ARG A 41 42.32 -4.05 -2.97
N ILE A 42 42.56 -4.77 -1.88
CA ILE A 42 43.51 -5.88 -1.86
C ILE A 42 42.72 -7.17 -1.75
N TYR A 43 43.02 -8.11 -2.63
CA TYR A 43 42.39 -9.43 -2.70
C TYR A 43 43.44 -10.51 -2.45
N ALA A 44 43.08 -11.60 -1.78
CA ALA A 44 43.90 -12.81 -1.80
C ALA A 44 43.90 -13.42 -3.20
N ALA A 45 45.01 -14.00 -3.64
CA ALA A 45 45.12 -14.50 -5.00
C ALA A 45 44.08 -15.57 -5.35
N ASN A 46 43.55 -16.27 -4.37
CA ASN A 46 42.56 -17.34 -4.50
C ASN A 46 41.10 -16.86 -4.40
N ASP A 47 40.87 -15.59 -4.07
CA ASP A 47 39.54 -15.00 -3.99
C ASP A 47 39.50 -13.64 -4.70
N SER A 48 38.87 -13.62 -5.85
CA SER A 48 38.74 -12.40 -6.66
C SER A 48 37.47 -11.60 -6.37
N VAL A 49 36.61 -12.07 -5.48
CA VAL A 49 35.30 -11.49 -5.23
C VAL A 49 35.29 -10.62 -3.97
N LYS A 50 35.88 -11.14 -2.87
CA LYS A 50 35.90 -10.44 -1.60
C LYS A 50 37.27 -9.85 -1.29
N PRO A 51 37.42 -8.51 -1.20
CA PRO A 51 38.67 -7.90 -0.81
C PRO A 51 38.99 -8.21 0.67
N VAL A 52 40.24 -8.50 0.96
CA VAL A 52 40.77 -8.65 2.34
C VAL A 52 41.00 -7.31 2.98
N SER A 53 41.22 -6.26 2.18
CA SER A 53 41.35 -4.89 2.67
C SER A 53 40.91 -3.86 1.60
N ILE A 54 40.40 -2.73 2.06
CA ILE A 54 40.01 -1.57 1.25
C ILE A 54 40.53 -0.32 1.95
N GLY A 55 41.11 0.60 1.17
CA GLY A 55 41.54 1.89 1.67
C GLY A 55 41.59 2.95 0.58
N VAL A 56 42.07 4.14 0.96
CA VAL A 56 42.29 5.27 0.05
C VAL A 56 43.71 5.81 0.26
N THR A 57 44.32 6.35 -0.80
CA THR A 57 45.62 7.02 -0.71
C THR A 57 45.48 8.36 -0.01
N ASP A 58 46.54 8.83 0.62
CA ASP A 58 46.65 10.18 1.18
C ASP A 58 46.77 11.27 0.07
N VAL A 59 46.99 12.51 0.50
CA VAL A 59 47.14 13.67 -0.40
C VAL A 59 48.36 13.59 -1.34
N ASP A 60 49.37 12.80 -0.97
CA ASP A 60 50.58 12.55 -1.74
C ASP A 60 50.52 11.24 -2.54
N GLY A 61 49.36 10.60 -2.59
CA GLY A 61 49.14 9.32 -3.28
C GLY A 61 49.71 8.10 -2.53
N ARG A 62 50.09 8.21 -1.26
CA ARG A 62 50.68 7.11 -0.48
C ARG A 62 49.63 6.28 0.20
N PHE A 63 49.90 4.99 0.34
CA PHE A 63 49.08 4.10 1.15
C PHE A 63 49.95 3.18 2.02
N VAL A 64 49.41 2.77 3.14
CA VAL A 64 49.96 1.76 4.03
C VAL A 64 48.81 0.87 4.48
N GLN A 65 48.99 -0.44 4.34
CA GLN A 65 47.96 -1.40 4.72
C GLN A 65 48.57 -2.60 5.41
N SER A 66 48.04 -2.98 6.57
CA SER A 66 48.42 -4.20 7.28
C SER A 66 47.66 -5.40 6.72
N LEU A 67 48.36 -6.50 6.52
CA LEU A 67 47.84 -7.80 6.11
C LEU A 67 48.23 -8.86 7.13
N ASP A 68 47.29 -9.75 7.46
CA ASP A 68 47.42 -10.71 8.59
C ASP A 68 48.22 -11.97 8.24
N SER A 69 48.60 -12.17 6.97
CA SER A 69 49.32 -13.39 6.55
C SER A 69 50.23 -13.15 5.35
N ALA A 70 51.32 -13.91 5.29
CA ALA A 70 52.12 -14.01 4.08
C ALA A 70 51.34 -14.75 2.99
N GLY A 71 51.54 -14.35 1.72
CA GLY A 71 50.79 -14.94 0.60
C GLY A 71 50.89 -14.12 -0.68
N ARG A 72 50.19 -14.59 -1.72
CA ARG A 72 50.02 -13.82 -2.95
C ARG A 72 48.76 -13.02 -2.90
N TYR A 73 48.86 -11.72 -3.24
CA TYR A 73 47.79 -10.77 -3.24
C TYR A 73 47.69 -10.02 -4.58
N ARG A 74 46.54 -9.43 -4.85
CA ARG A 74 46.29 -8.53 -5.95
C ARG A 74 45.74 -7.24 -5.40
N ILE A 75 46.34 -6.13 -5.75
CA ILE A 75 45.84 -4.79 -5.46
C ILE A 75 45.19 -4.21 -6.73
N THR A 76 43.96 -3.77 -6.62
CA THR A 76 43.25 -3.00 -7.64
C THR A 76 43.19 -1.56 -7.18
N VAL A 77 43.64 -0.62 -8.01
CA VAL A 77 43.59 0.81 -7.72
C VAL A 77 42.67 1.50 -8.71
N GLN A 78 41.80 2.36 -8.20
CA GLN A 78 40.84 3.11 -8.98
C GLN A 78 40.80 4.57 -8.52
N ALA A 79 40.85 5.52 -9.43
CA ALA A 79 40.63 6.96 -9.17
C ALA A 79 39.65 7.56 -10.17
N VAL A 80 39.12 8.73 -9.84
CA VAL A 80 38.15 9.44 -10.69
C VAL A 80 38.80 9.83 -12.02
N ASN A 81 38.15 9.51 -13.13
CA ASN A 81 38.63 9.74 -14.49
C ASN A 81 39.95 9.03 -14.83
N LYS A 82 40.37 8.05 -14.06
CA LYS A 82 41.57 7.25 -14.34
C LYS A 82 41.18 5.82 -14.72
N LYS A 83 42.04 5.17 -15.50
CA LYS A 83 41.87 3.77 -15.88
C LYS A 83 42.31 2.89 -14.72
N PRO A 84 41.46 1.97 -14.22
CA PRO A 84 41.84 1.08 -13.13
C PRO A 84 43.08 0.26 -13.48
N ILE A 85 43.91 0.01 -12.48
CA ILE A 85 45.06 -0.87 -12.59
C ILE A 85 44.97 -2.03 -11.61
N ASP A 86 45.48 -3.18 -12.03
CA ASP A 86 45.60 -4.38 -11.21
C ASP A 86 47.08 -4.80 -11.15
N VAL A 87 47.59 -4.97 -9.94
CA VAL A 87 48.96 -5.43 -9.70
C VAL A 87 48.97 -6.60 -8.74
N THR A 88 49.69 -7.64 -9.08
CA THR A 88 49.88 -8.81 -8.20
C THR A 88 51.22 -8.72 -7.50
N PHE A 89 51.24 -9.03 -6.21
CA PHE A 89 52.45 -9.01 -5.38
C PHE A 89 52.46 -10.20 -4.42
N GLY A 90 53.68 -10.61 -4.02
CA GLY A 90 53.87 -11.63 -3.00
C GLY A 90 54.34 -10.99 -1.71
N MET A 91 53.68 -11.30 -0.60
CA MET A 91 54.03 -10.84 0.73
C MET A 91 54.71 -11.98 1.49
N SER A 92 55.89 -11.72 1.98
CA SER A 92 56.59 -12.60 2.90
C SER A 92 56.32 -12.17 4.36
N GLU A 93 56.94 -12.84 5.31
CA GLU A 93 56.86 -12.47 6.75
C GLU A 93 57.73 -11.23 7.08
N ALA A 94 57.54 -10.18 6.28
CA ALA A 94 58.22 -8.88 6.44
C ALA A 94 57.39 -7.78 5.73
N ASP A 95 57.56 -6.53 6.16
CA ASP A 95 56.96 -5.38 5.47
C ASP A 95 57.42 -5.27 4.03
N LEU A 96 56.53 -4.96 3.13
CA LEU A 96 56.75 -4.84 1.69
C LEU A 96 56.47 -3.45 1.20
N SER A 97 57.42 -2.88 0.49
CA SER A 97 57.21 -1.65 -0.28
C SER A 97 56.99 -2.00 -1.74
N LEU A 98 55.83 -1.66 -2.28
CA LEU A 98 55.57 -1.75 -3.71
C LEU A 98 56.20 -0.56 -4.45
N ASP A 99 56.65 -0.80 -5.68
CA ASP A 99 57.04 0.26 -6.57
C ASP A 99 55.87 1.23 -6.84
N THR A 100 56.16 2.41 -7.37
CA THR A 100 55.13 3.38 -7.73
C THR A 100 54.13 2.79 -8.73
N LEU A 101 52.86 2.77 -8.35
CA LEU A 101 51.75 2.30 -9.16
C LEU A 101 51.25 3.42 -10.07
N PHE A 102 51.59 3.40 -11.35
CA PHE A 102 51.17 4.44 -12.27
C PHE A 102 49.77 4.22 -12.79
N ILE A 103 48.91 5.26 -12.65
CA ILE A 103 47.53 5.25 -13.12
C ILE A 103 47.39 6.29 -14.27
N SER A 104 46.87 5.86 -15.40
CA SER A 104 46.68 6.72 -16.58
C SER A 104 45.28 7.25 -16.68
N ASP A 105 45.11 8.39 -17.37
CA ASP A 105 43.80 8.94 -17.66
C ASP A 105 42.95 7.96 -18.45
N ALA A 106 41.69 7.82 -18.08
CA ALA A 106 40.71 7.10 -18.88
C ALA A 106 40.54 7.90 -20.18
N SER A 107 41.12 7.40 -21.31
CA SER A 107 40.79 7.97 -22.61
C SER A 107 39.28 7.86 -22.78
N ARG A 108 38.60 8.99 -22.76
CA ARG A 108 37.19 9.06 -23.15
C ARG A 108 37.12 8.80 -24.66
N VAL A 109 37.05 7.55 -25.03
CA VAL A 109 36.22 7.20 -26.16
C VAL A 109 34.82 7.55 -25.68
N LEU A 110 34.21 8.59 -26.24
CA LEU A 110 32.78 8.82 -26.14
C LEU A 110 32.12 7.61 -26.77
N GLY A 111 32.07 6.51 -25.99
CA GLY A 111 31.19 5.40 -26.27
C GLY A 111 29.81 6.01 -26.31
N GLU A 112 29.09 5.69 -27.37
CA GLU A 112 27.67 5.93 -27.56
C GLU A 112 26.99 6.06 -26.20
N VAL A 113 26.50 7.26 -25.86
CA VAL A 113 25.64 7.44 -24.69
C VAL A 113 24.42 6.56 -24.97
N LYS A 114 24.43 5.33 -24.44
CA LYS A 114 23.21 4.59 -24.27
C LYS A 114 22.40 5.43 -23.32
N VAL A 115 21.58 6.28 -23.89
CA VAL A 115 20.47 6.89 -23.19
C VAL A 115 19.57 5.70 -22.85
N VAL A 116 19.80 5.11 -21.67
CA VAL A 116 18.82 4.27 -21.03
C VAL A 116 17.72 5.26 -20.73
N ALA A 117 16.72 5.32 -21.60
CA ALA A 117 15.54 6.11 -21.37
C ALA A 117 15.00 5.63 -20.01
N GLN A 118 15.15 6.47 -18.98
CA GLN A 118 14.46 6.21 -17.71
C GLN A 118 13.00 6.00 -18.07
N ARG A 119 12.44 4.88 -17.64
CA ARG A 119 11.00 4.67 -17.83
C ARG A 119 10.29 5.85 -17.19
N PRO A 120 9.37 6.50 -17.90
CA PRO A 120 8.64 7.61 -17.31
C PRO A 120 7.90 7.10 -16.07
N LEU A 121 8.05 7.81 -14.95
CA LEU A 121 7.33 7.51 -13.70
C LEU A 121 5.81 7.48 -13.91
N VAL A 122 5.32 8.32 -14.83
CA VAL A 122 3.90 8.46 -15.13
C VAL A 122 3.64 8.03 -16.56
N THR A 123 2.72 7.10 -16.75
CA THR A 123 2.19 6.66 -18.04
C THR A 123 0.73 7.06 -18.14
N ARG A 124 0.29 7.47 -19.33
CA ARG A 124 -1.12 7.83 -19.59
C ARG A 124 -1.69 6.90 -20.65
N GLU A 125 -2.79 6.26 -20.31
CA GLU A 125 -3.62 5.50 -21.22
C GLU A 125 -4.94 6.25 -21.47
N ILE A 126 -5.85 5.68 -22.25
CA ILE A 126 -7.11 6.35 -22.61
C ILE A 126 -8.06 6.49 -21.41
N ASP A 127 -8.02 5.51 -20.50
CA ASP A 127 -8.94 5.36 -19.37
C ASP A 127 -8.24 5.50 -18.00
N ARG A 128 -6.91 5.63 -18.00
CA ARG A 128 -6.13 5.60 -16.74
C ARG A 128 -4.81 6.35 -16.81
N ILE A 129 -4.33 6.70 -15.64
CA ILE A 129 -2.97 7.16 -15.42
C ILE A 129 -2.27 6.10 -14.56
N GLY A 130 -1.12 5.61 -15.03
CA GLY A 130 -0.28 4.67 -14.29
C GLY A 130 0.93 5.38 -13.69
N TYR A 131 1.25 5.09 -12.43
CA TYR A 131 2.46 5.51 -11.74
C TYR A 131 3.35 4.29 -11.51
N ASP A 132 4.54 4.26 -12.12
CA ASP A 132 5.49 3.17 -11.97
C ASP A 132 6.22 3.29 -10.63
N VAL A 133 5.75 2.54 -9.64
CA VAL A 133 6.30 2.56 -8.27
C VAL A 133 7.73 2.02 -8.23
N GLN A 134 8.07 1.04 -9.09
CA GLN A 134 9.42 0.46 -9.10
C GLN A 134 10.46 1.39 -9.70
N ALA A 135 10.06 2.35 -10.51
CA ALA A 135 10.95 3.36 -11.07
C ALA A 135 11.21 4.53 -10.10
N ASP A 136 10.46 4.62 -8.99
CA ASP A 136 10.66 5.60 -7.92
C ASP A 136 11.56 5.02 -6.81
N ASP A 137 12.69 5.68 -6.55
CA ASP A 137 13.65 5.23 -5.54
C ASP A 137 13.07 5.18 -4.11
N ASP A 138 12.11 6.05 -3.81
CA ASP A 138 11.45 6.07 -2.49
C ASP A 138 10.59 4.83 -2.24
N SER A 139 10.23 4.06 -3.27
CA SER A 139 9.46 2.81 -3.14
C SER A 139 10.13 1.78 -2.22
N LYS A 140 11.44 1.86 -2.05
CA LYS A 140 12.23 0.92 -1.22
C LYS A 140 12.02 1.11 0.28
N SER A 141 11.63 2.31 0.70
CA SER A 141 11.48 2.70 2.11
C SER A 141 10.08 3.19 2.47
N SER A 142 9.22 3.43 1.49
CA SER A 142 7.88 3.98 1.67
C SER A 142 6.80 2.90 1.73
N THR A 143 5.64 3.28 2.25
CA THR A 143 4.39 2.53 2.20
C THR A 143 3.59 2.86 0.95
N ILE A 144 2.54 2.07 0.65
CA ILE A 144 1.63 2.41 -0.46
C ILE A 144 0.97 3.76 -0.23
N MET A 145 0.58 4.08 1.00
CA MET A 145 -0.05 5.36 1.36
C MET A 145 0.86 6.55 1.04
N GLU A 146 2.15 6.44 1.36
CA GLU A 146 3.14 7.48 1.05
C GLU A 146 3.35 7.63 -0.46
N MET A 147 3.35 6.52 -1.21
CA MET A 147 3.45 6.57 -2.67
C MET A 147 2.21 7.19 -3.31
N LEU A 148 1.01 6.98 -2.76
CA LEU A 148 -0.22 7.61 -3.26
C LEU A 148 -0.15 9.14 -3.26
N ARG A 149 0.63 9.76 -2.35
CA ARG A 149 0.85 11.22 -2.33
C ARG A 149 1.58 11.74 -3.58
N LYS A 150 2.27 10.85 -4.32
CA LYS A 150 3.00 11.17 -5.55
C LYS A 150 2.22 10.82 -6.81
N VAL A 151 1.12 10.07 -6.68
CA VAL A 151 0.31 9.62 -7.81
C VAL A 151 -0.53 10.78 -8.34
N PRO A 152 -0.44 11.11 -9.63
CA PRO A 152 -1.29 12.16 -10.21
C PRO A 152 -2.78 11.88 -10.00
N LEU A 153 -3.57 12.93 -9.81
CA LEU A 153 -5.02 12.91 -9.54
C LEU A 153 -5.42 12.32 -8.18
N VAL A 154 -4.48 11.84 -7.38
CA VAL A 154 -4.71 11.41 -6.00
C VAL A 154 -4.22 12.49 -5.06
N SER A 155 -5.03 12.84 -4.07
CA SER A 155 -4.61 13.69 -2.96
C SER A 155 -4.81 12.94 -1.66
N VAL A 156 -3.79 12.98 -0.81
CA VAL A 156 -3.82 12.40 0.54
C VAL A 156 -3.52 13.53 1.52
N ASP A 157 -4.46 13.87 2.35
CA ASP A 157 -4.32 14.96 3.33
C ASP A 157 -3.47 14.57 4.55
N GLY A 158 -3.36 15.47 5.52
CA GLY A 158 -2.59 15.25 6.75
C GLY A 158 -3.17 14.18 7.68
N GLU A 159 -4.44 13.82 7.49
CA GLU A 159 -5.14 12.77 8.24
C GLU A 159 -5.17 11.42 7.49
N ASP A 160 -4.43 11.31 6.38
CA ASP A 160 -4.41 10.15 5.47
C ASP A 160 -5.74 9.89 4.75
N LYS A 161 -6.59 10.90 4.62
CA LYS A 161 -7.81 10.80 3.84
C LYS A 161 -7.49 10.95 2.36
N ILE A 162 -7.90 9.95 1.59
CA ILE A 162 -7.66 9.89 0.15
C ILE A 162 -8.81 10.56 -0.60
N THR A 163 -8.48 11.35 -1.61
CA THR A 163 -9.43 11.82 -2.63
C THR A 163 -8.84 11.58 -4.01
N VAL A 164 -9.69 11.26 -4.97
CA VAL A 164 -9.33 11.05 -6.38
C VAL A 164 -10.08 12.06 -7.23
N CYS A 165 -9.38 12.86 -8.03
CA CYS A 165 -9.97 13.96 -8.80
C CYS A 165 -10.82 14.92 -7.93
N GLY A 166 -10.45 15.10 -6.65
CA GLY A 166 -11.19 15.93 -5.69
C GLY A 166 -12.43 15.28 -5.08
N SER A 167 -12.73 14.02 -5.43
CA SER A 167 -13.86 13.25 -4.88
C SER A 167 -13.39 12.16 -3.92
N SER A 168 -14.14 11.93 -2.86
CA SER A 168 -13.98 10.78 -1.96
C SER A 168 -14.74 9.54 -2.43
N ASN A 169 -15.45 9.62 -3.56
CA ASN A 169 -16.19 8.49 -4.15
C ASN A 169 -15.28 7.69 -5.09
N PHE A 170 -14.52 6.76 -4.55
CA PHE A 170 -13.66 5.85 -5.30
C PHE A 170 -13.66 4.46 -4.66
N LYS A 171 -13.27 3.45 -5.45
CA LYS A 171 -13.00 2.09 -4.97
C LYS A 171 -11.53 1.74 -5.17
N ILE A 172 -11.00 0.87 -4.31
CA ILE A 172 -9.64 0.35 -4.46
C ILE A 172 -9.70 -1.07 -5.00
N TYR A 173 -8.96 -1.29 -6.07
CA TYR A 173 -8.81 -2.57 -6.73
C TYR A 173 -7.38 -3.10 -6.53
N LYS A 174 -7.23 -4.39 -6.47
CA LYS A 174 -5.93 -5.06 -6.52
C LYS A 174 -5.90 -5.96 -7.76
N ASN A 175 -4.88 -5.76 -8.59
CA ASN A 175 -4.70 -6.53 -9.84
C ASN A 175 -5.96 -6.54 -10.74
N GLY A 176 -6.65 -5.40 -10.81
CA GLY A 176 -7.85 -5.22 -11.63
C GLY A 176 -9.14 -5.81 -11.03
N ARG A 177 -9.15 -6.17 -9.76
CA ARG A 177 -10.31 -6.74 -9.04
C ARG A 177 -10.67 -5.90 -7.83
N PRO A 178 -11.96 -5.77 -7.48
CA PRO A 178 -12.39 -5.09 -6.28
C PRO A 178 -11.70 -5.69 -5.05
N ASN A 179 -11.23 -4.85 -4.15
CA ASN A 179 -10.72 -5.29 -2.86
C ASN A 179 -11.40 -4.48 -1.76
N ASN A 180 -12.39 -5.09 -1.11
CA ASN A 180 -13.20 -4.41 -0.10
C ASN A 180 -12.37 -4.08 1.14
N THR A 181 -11.41 -4.92 1.51
CA THR A 181 -10.51 -4.65 2.65
C THR A 181 -9.73 -3.36 2.44
N PHE A 182 -9.16 -3.15 1.25
CA PHE A 182 -8.45 -1.92 0.90
C PHE A 182 -9.40 -0.72 0.79
N SER A 183 -10.60 -0.94 0.28
CA SER A 183 -11.59 0.13 0.09
C SER A 183 -12.19 0.61 1.41
N ASN A 184 -12.46 -0.30 2.35
CA ASN A 184 -13.10 0.02 3.60
C ASN A 184 -12.15 0.62 4.65
N ASN A 185 -10.86 0.25 4.61
CA ASN A 185 -9.85 0.70 5.58
C ASN A 185 -8.54 1.14 4.89
N PRO A 186 -8.59 2.10 3.95
CA PRO A 186 -7.44 2.45 3.13
C PRO A 186 -6.27 3.02 3.95
N LYS A 187 -6.55 3.83 4.96
CA LYS A 187 -5.54 4.47 5.80
C LYS A 187 -4.62 3.45 6.48
N GLU A 188 -5.22 2.53 7.23
CA GLU A 188 -4.49 1.55 8.05
C GLU A 188 -3.78 0.53 7.16
N ILE A 189 -4.47 0.03 6.13
CA ILE A 189 -3.97 -1.05 5.30
C ILE A 189 -2.90 -0.55 4.33
N LEU A 190 -3.17 0.50 3.56
CA LEU A 190 -2.17 1.03 2.62
C LEU A 190 -0.99 1.69 3.33
N GLY A 191 -1.19 2.19 4.56
CA GLY A 191 -0.13 2.68 5.43
C GLY A 191 0.74 1.57 6.04
N SER A 192 0.34 0.31 5.96
CA SER A 192 1.08 -0.82 6.51
C SER A 192 1.80 -1.65 5.45
N ILE A 193 1.43 -1.56 4.19
CA ILE A 193 2.01 -2.37 3.11
C ILE A 193 3.19 -1.63 2.49
N PRO A 194 4.39 -2.28 2.41
CA PRO A 194 5.56 -1.70 1.75
C PRO A 194 5.32 -1.47 0.26
N ALA A 195 5.71 -0.29 -0.24
CA ALA A 195 5.58 0.05 -1.65
C ALA A 195 6.48 -0.78 -2.57
N SER A 196 7.54 -1.36 -2.03
CA SER A 196 8.43 -2.27 -2.75
C SER A 196 7.74 -3.51 -3.32
N MET A 197 6.55 -3.86 -2.80
CA MET A 197 5.71 -4.96 -3.30
C MET A 197 4.86 -4.57 -4.52
N ILE A 198 4.80 -3.29 -4.84
CA ILE A 198 3.88 -2.76 -5.86
C ILE A 198 4.66 -2.45 -7.13
N LYS A 199 4.15 -2.93 -8.26
CA LYS A 199 4.68 -2.63 -9.58
C LYS A 199 4.30 -1.23 -10.03
N ARG A 200 3.01 -0.93 -9.96
CA ARG A 200 2.45 0.37 -10.31
C ARG A 200 1.12 0.62 -9.62
N ILE A 201 0.76 1.88 -9.51
CA ILE A 201 -0.55 2.33 -9.08
C ILE A 201 -1.24 2.96 -10.30
N GLU A 202 -2.44 2.50 -10.63
CA GLU A 202 -3.24 3.02 -11.73
C GLU A 202 -4.43 3.79 -11.18
N VAL A 203 -4.66 5.00 -11.65
CA VAL A 203 -5.86 5.78 -11.39
C VAL A 203 -6.73 5.70 -12.64
N ILE A 204 -7.82 4.94 -12.55
CA ILE A 204 -8.80 4.77 -13.61
C ILE A 204 -9.88 5.82 -13.37
N THR A 205 -9.86 6.86 -14.19
CA THR A 205 -10.81 7.98 -14.11
C THR A 205 -12.07 7.73 -14.92
N GLU A 206 -11.99 6.80 -15.86
CA GLU A 206 -13.08 6.40 -16.73
C GLU A 206 -13.28 4.88 -16.62
N PRO A 207 -13.96 4.41 -15.56
CA PRO A 207 -14.28 3.01 -15.43
C PRO A 207 -15.13 2.56 -16.61
N GLY A 208 -14.64 1.60 -17.39
CA GLY A 208 -15.38 1.10 -18.54
C GLY A 208 -16.42 0.07 -18.14
N ALA A 209 -17.07 -0.51 -19.14
CA ALA A 209 -18.19 -1.44 -18.99
C ALA A 209 -17.90 -2.68 -18.09
N LYS A 210 -16.62 -3.03 -17.90
CA LYS A 210 -16.16 -4.10 -16.99
C LYS A 210 -16.43 -3.77 -15.50
N TYR A 211 -16.47 -2.50 -15.14
CA TYR A 211 -16.60 -2.04 -13.75
C TYR A 211 -18.07 -1.89 -13.37
N ASP A 212 -18.36 -1.98 -12.08
CA ASP A 212 -19.73 -1.93 -11.57
C ASP A 212 -20.37 -0.56 -11.80
N ALA A 213 -21.66 -0.54 -12.12
CA ALA A 213 -22.43 0.66 -12.38
C ALA A 213 -22.81 1.46 -11.11
N GLU A 214 -22.41 1.00 -9.94
CA GLU A 214 -22.75 1.59 -8.62
C GLU A 214 -22.08 2.95 -8.36
N GLY A 215 -22.14 3.89 -9.31
CA GLY A 215 -21.80 5.29 -9.09
C GLY A 215 -20.37 5.58 -8.62
N VAL A 216 -19.40 4.74 -8.96
CA VAL A 216 -17.99 4.92 -8.60
C VAL A 216 -17.36 5.96 -9.50
N GLY A 217 -16.93 7.10 -8.92
CA GLY A 217 -16.32 8.19 -9.68
C GLY A 217 -14.92 7.89 -10.21
N ALA A 218 -14.16 7.02 -9.53
CA ALA A 218 -12.81 6.62 -9.93
C ALA A 218 -12.40 5.30 -9.27
N ILE A 219 -11.35 4.66 -9.80
CA ILE A 219 -10.77 3.44 -9.22
C ILE A 219 -9.27 3.64 -9.06
N ILE A 220 -8.75 3.35 -7.86
CA ILE A 220 -7.32 3.17 -7.63
C ILE A 220 -7.02 1.68 -7.77
N ASN A 221 -6.32 1.29 -8.82
CA ASN A 221 -5.90 -0.10 -9.03
C ASN A 221 -4.44 -0.27 -8.61
N ILE A 222 -4.22 -1.04 -7.57
CA ILE A 222 -2.90 -1.37 -7.05
C ILE A 222 -2.43 -2.64 -7.74
N VAL A 223 -1.44 -2.51 -8.62
CA VAL A 223 -0.87 -3.64 -9.35
C VAL A 223 0.37 -4.12 -8.60
N THR A 224 0.31 -5.32 -8.08
CA THR A 224 1.43 -5.96 -7.40
C THR A 224 2.50 -6.41 -8.38
N LEU A 225 3.70 -6.70 -7.89
CA LEU A 225 4.75 -7.32 -8.68
C LEU A 225 4.29 -8.72 -9.11
N ASP A 226 3.93 -8.87 -10.38
CA ASP A 226 3.72 -10.18 -10.98
C ASP A 226 5.06 -10.79 -11.37
N ASN A 227 5.25 -12.06 -11.04
CA ASN A 227 6.31 -12.91 -11.59
C ASN A 227 7.71 -12.26 -11.66
N VAL A 228 8.20 -11.74 -10.54
CA VAL A 228 9.64 -11.73 -10.37
C VAL A 228 10.02 -13.19 -10.36
N VAL A 229 10.69 -13.67 -11.41
CA VAL A 229 11.25 -15.02 -11.46
C VAL A 229 12.36 -15.08 -10.41
N VAL A 230 11.96 -15.13 -9.16
CA VAL A 230 12.83 -15.33 -8.02
C VAL A 230 12.82 -16.83 -7.75
N LYS A 231 13.75 -17.53 -8.37
CA LYS A 231 14.00 -18.91 -7.94
C LYS A 231 14.55 -18.87 -6.53
N GLY A 232 13.68 -19.16 -5.56
CA GLY A 232 14.06 -19.16 -4.15
C GLY A 232 13.04 -18.49 -3.24
N VAL A 233 13.50 -18.04 -2.10
CA VAL A 233 12.71 -17.34 -1.08
C VAL A 233 13.30 -15.95 -0.89
N MET A 234 12.44 -14.94 -0.88
CA MET A 234 12.79 -13.59 -0.49
C MET A 234 11.78 -13.07 0.55
N GLY A 235 12.20 -12.13 1.36
CA GLY A 235 11.30 -11.55 2.34
C GLY A 235 11.95 -10.48 3.17
N SER A 236 11.14 -9.82 3.95
CA SER A 236 11.57 -8.85 4.95
C SER A 236 10.78 -9.04 6.23
N ALA A 237 11.46 -8.87 7.34
CA ALA A 237 10.84 -8.71 8.64
C ALA A 237 11.25 -7.35 9.19
N SER A 238 10.29 -6.55 9.59
CA SER A 238 10.53 -5.23 10.16
C SER A 238 9.89 -5.12 11.53
N LEU A 239 10.53 -4.36 12.40
CA LEU A 239 10.01 -3.98 13.70
C LEU A 239 10.13 -2.47 13.82
N SER A 240 9.02 -1.79 13.83
CA SER A 240 8.94 -0.35 14.04
C SER A 240 8.33 -0.04 15.41
N ALA A 241 8.62 1.12 15.94
CA ALA A 241 8.00 1.63 17.16
C ALA A 241 7.86 3.14 17.09
N ASN A 242 6.76 3.67 17.62
CA ASN A 242 6.60 5.11 17.76
C ASN A 242 7.44 5.64 18.92
N THR A 243 7.95 6.85 18.77
CA THR A 243 8.72 7.53 19.84
C THR A 243 7.84 7.98 21.01
N SER A 244 6.52 7.98 20.83
CA SER A 244 5.57 8.41 21.87
C SER A 244 5.41 7.38 22.99
N ASP A 245 5.45 6.08 22.70
CA ASP A 245 5.18 5.01 23.66
C ASP A 245 6.04 3.74 23.48
N TYR A 246 6.88 3.72 22.43
CA TYR A 246 7.82 2.62 22.13
C TYR A 246 7.15 1.24 21.95
N VAL A 247 5.86 1.21 21.56
CA VAL A 247 5.15 -0.04 21.29
C VAL A 247 5.64 -0.65 19.99
N PRO A 248 6.15 -1.90 19.99
CA PRO A 248 6.65 -2.54 18.79
C PRO A 248 5.51 -2.92 17.83
N GLN A 249 5.73 -2.68 16.54
CA GLN A 249 4.82 -2.99 15.45
C GLN A 249 5.55 -3.90 14.45
N PRO A 250 5.41 -5.23 14.60
CA PRO A 250 6.02 -6.18 13.67
C PRO A 250 5.28 -6.22 12.34
N ASN A 251 6.05 -6.36 11.27
CA ASN A 251 5.56 -6.64 9.94
C ASN A 251 6.45 -7.72 9.31
N LEU A 252 5.82 -8.67 8.62
CA LEU A 252 6.46 -9.77 7.90
C LEU A 252 5.95 -9.78 6.46
N TRP A 253 6.87 -9.79 5.52
CA TRP A 253 6.59 -10.10 4.13
C TRP A 253 7.50 -11.23 3.65
N LEU A 254 6.91 -12.23 3.01
CA LEU A 254 7.60 -13.36 2.40
C LEU A 254 7.07 -13.59 0.99
N MET A 255 7.95 -13.93 0.07
CA MET A 255 7.62 -14.40 -1.26
C MET A 255 8.52 -15.58 -1.62
N SER A 256 7.95 -16.59 -2.22
CA SER A 256 8.69 -17.78 -2.68
C SER A 256 8.18 -18.22 -4.04
N GLN A 257 9.11 -18.56 -4.93
CA GLN A 257 8.80 -19.26 -6.16
C GLN A 257 9.57 -20.57 -6.19
N ILE A 258 8.82 -21.65 -6.20
CA ILE A 258 9.35 -23.02 -6.28
C ILE A 258 8.70 -23.68 -7.49
N ASP A 259 9.50 -23.90 -8.53
CA ASP A 259 9.04 -24.44 -9.81
C ASP A 259 7.86 -23.63 -10.37
N LYS A 260 6.68 -24.23 -10.46
CA LYS A 260 5.45 -23.65 -11.02
C LYS A 260 4.57 -22.93 -9.99
N VAL A 261 4.96 -22.94 -8.71
CA VAL A 261 4.21 -22.36 -7.61
C VAL A 261 4.88 -21.07 -7.15
N THR A 262 4.14 -19.99 -7.17
CA THR A 262 4.52 -18.74 -6.50
C THR A 262 3.61 -18.56 -5.28
N PHE A 263 4.21 -18.19 -4.15
CA PHE A 263 3.50 -17.95 -2.90
C PHE A 263 3.98 -16.63 -2.32
N SER A 264 3.06 -15.82 -1.80
CA SER A 264 3.40 -14.64 -1.00
C SER A 264 2.57 -14.58 0.27
N LEU A 265 3.17 -14.05 1.32
CA LEU A 265 2.55 -13.79 2.62
C LEU A 265 2.91 -12.38 3.06
N ASN A 266 1.93 -11.62 3.50
CA ASN A 266 2.12 -10.37 4.20
C ASN A 266 1.30 -10.40 5.49
N ALA A 267 1.92 -10.09 6.63
CA ALA A 267 1.27 -10.07 7.93
C ALA A 267 1.82 -8.93 8.78
N GLY A 268 0.95 -8.25 9.49
CA GLY A 268 1.34 -7.19 10.38
C GLY A 268 0.43 -7.08 11.59
N TYR A 269 1.00 -6.55 12.67
CA TYR A 269 0.31 -6.29 13.92
C TYR A 269 0.64 -4.87 14.40
N LYS A 270 -0.36 -4.17 14.89
CA LYS A 270 -0.23 -2.85 15.47
C LYS A 270 -1.05 -2.75 16.74
N TYR A 271 -0.44 -2.25 17.79
CA TYR A 271 -1.14 -1.84 19.00
C TYR A 271 -1.24 -0.33 19.07
N PHE A 272 -2.41 0.18 19.40
CA PHE A 272 -2.68 1.60 19.62
C PHE A 272 -2.79 1.85 21.12
N SER A 273 -1.87 2.62 21.68
CA SER A 273 -1.93 3.01 23.08
C SER A 273 -2.89 4.20 23.28
N GLU A 274 -3.32 4.42 24.51
CA GLU A 274 -4.09 5.62 24.88
C GLU A 274 -3.33 6.90 24.54
N ARG A 275 -2.02 6.90 24.71
CA ARG A 275 -1.18 8.06 24.42
C ARG A 275 -1.13 8.41 22.94
N GLN A 276 -1.07 7.40 22.07
CA GLN A 276 -1.06 7.60 20.61
C GLN A 276 -2.40 8.05 20.08
N THR A 277 -3.47 7.59 20.69
CA THR A 277 -4.84 7.80 20.21
C THR A 277 -5.56 8.94 20.92
N ARG A 278 -4.87 9.67 21.78
CA ARG A 278 -5.46 10.82 22.45
C ARG A 278 -5.83 11.90 21.44
N SER A 279 -7.07 12.33 21.50
CA SER A 279 -7.61 13.39 20.67
C SER A 279 -8.32 14.42 21.54
N GLN A 280 -8.26 15.67 21.13
CA GLN A 280 -9.00 16.78 21.72
C GLN A 280 -9.58 17.60 20.56
N ASN A 281 -10.87 17.88 20.64
CA ASN A 281 -11.58 18.69 19.65
C ASN A 281 -12.39 19.76 20.35
N GLU A 282 -12.33 20.97 19.83
CA GLU A 282 -13.19 22.08 20.22
C GLU A 282 -13.82 22.67 18.98
N SER A 283 -15.11 22.96 19.05
CA SER A 283 -15.82 23.63 17.95
C SER A 283 -16.80 24.67 18.47
N ALA A 284 -17.04 25.67 17.64
CA ALA A 284 -18.09 26.67 17.86
C ALA A 284 -18.85 26.83 16.55
N TYR A 285 -20.15 26.65 16.62
CA TYR A 285 -21.07 26.83 15.49
C TYR A 285 -22.07 27.96 15.79
N THR A 286 -22.10 28.97 14.94
CA THR A 286 -23.04 30.10 15.06
C THR A 286 -24.21 29.93 14.10
N TYR A 287 -25.41 29.90 14.62
CA TYR A 287 -26.66 29.86 13.86
C TYR A 287 -26.99 31.28 13.39
N LYS A 288 -26.90 31.53 12.09
CA LYS A 288 -27.03 32.88 11.51
C LYS A 288 -28.39 33.54 11.79
N ASP A 289 -29.45 32.74 11.78
CA ASP A 289 -30.83 33.28 11.93
C ASP A 289 -31.13 33.71 13.35
N SER A 290 -30.62 33.02 14.36
CA SER A 290 -30.86 33.29 15.77
C SER A 290 -29.70 34.02 16.45
N GLY A 291 -28.53 34.03 15.84
CA GLY A 291 -27.30 34.50 16.49
C GLY A 291 -26.82 33.57 17.62
N SER A 292 -27.48 32.44 17.84
CA SER A 292 -27.10 31.49 18.89
C SER A 292 -25.81 30.78 18.57
N VAL A 293 -25.04 30.41 19.59
CA VAL A 293 -23.74 29.74 19.45
C VAL A 293 -23.76 28.42 20.20
N LEU A 294 -23.50 27.31 19.47
CA LEU A 294 -23.23 26.01 20.05
C LEU A 294 -21.71 25.82 20.17
N LYS A 295 -21.21 25.68 21.39
CA LYS A 295 -19.83 25.32 21.67
C LYS A 295 -19.77 23.86 22.10
N THR A 296 -18.86 23.08 21.52
CA THR A 296 -18.60 21.72 21.94
C THR A 296 -17.12 21.54 22.23
N ALA A 297 -16.80 20.77 23.26
CA ALA A 297 -15.46 20.34 23.55
C ALA A 297 -15.50 18.83 23.80
N SER A 298 -14.51 18.10 23.31
CA SER A 298 -14.38 16.66 23.57
C SER A 298 -12.93 16.25 23.65
N GLU A 299 -12.65 15.29 24.51
CA GLU A 299 -11.38 14.59 24.58
C GLU A 299 -11.61 13.10 24.69
N GLY A 300 -10.66 12.30 24.19
CA GLY A 300 -10.79 10.87 24.27
C GLY A 300 -9.53 10.14 23.85
N THR A 301 -9.58 8.82 24.05
CA THR A 301 -8.56 7.87 23.63
C THR A 301 -9.23 6.67 22.96
N ASN A 302 -8.49 6.00 22.08
CA ASN A 302 -9.00 4.88 21.30
C ASN A 302 -8.00 3.70 21.29
N PRO A 303 -7.63 3.16 22.49
CA PRO A 303 -6.65 2.09 22.59
C PRO A 303 -7.19 0.78 22.04
N GLY A 304 -6.28 -0.02 21.47
CA GLY A 304 -6.66 -1.31 20.93
C GLY A 304 -5.59 -1.93 20.06
N ASN A 305 -6.00 -2.85 19.21
CA ASN A 305 -5.09 -3.55 18.32
C ASN A 305 -5.68 -3.76 16.92
N MET A 306 -4.79 -3.94 15.98
CA MET A 306 -5.07 -4.26 14.60
C MET A 306 -4.13 -5.38 14.16
N MET A 307 -4.66 -6.31 13.41
CA MET A 307 -3.91 -7.37 12.76
C MET A 307 -4.40 -7.53 11.33
N TYR A 308 -3.48 -7.74 10.41
CA TYR A 308 -3.83 -8.13 9.06
C TYR A 308 -2.94 -9.27 8.59
N VAL A 309 -3.51 -10.10 7.73
CA VAL A 309 -2.80 -11.17 7.03
C VAL A 309 -3.31 -11.19 5.59
N SER A 310 -2.41 -11.24 4.63
CA SER A 310 -2.74 -11.44 3.21
C SER A 310 -1.80 -12.49 2.65
N THR A 311 -2.35 -13.46 1.95
CA THR A 311 -1.59 -14.51 1.26
C THR A 311 -2.09 -14.65 -0.16
N GLU A 312 -1.18 -14.89 -1.08
CA GLU A 312 -1.45 -15.14 -2.48
C GLU A 312 -0.65 -16.36 -2.93
N ALA A 313 -1.30 -17.23 -3.67
CA ALA A 313 -0.65 -18.37 -4.29
C ALA A 313 -1.03 -18.42 -5.77
N SER A 314 -0.07 -18.74 -6.64
CA SER A 314 -0.33 -19.00 -8.05
C SER A 314 0.37 -20.29 -8.50
N TYR A 315 -0.29 -21.00 -9.39
CA TYR A 315 0.19 -22.25 -9.97
C TYR A 315 0.11 -22.19 -11.49
N GLU A 316 1.29 -22.17 -12.13
CA GLU A 316 1.42 -22.24 -13.58
C GLU A 316 1.34 -23.70 -14.03
N LEU A 317 0.13 -24.19 -14.34
CA LEU A 317 -0.06 -25.56 -14.83
C LEU A 317 0.80 -25.81 -16.09
N ASP A 318 0.72 -24.86 -17.02
CA ASP A 318 1.54 -24.76 -18.23
C ASP A 318 1.64 -23.31 -18.70
N SER A 319 2.28 -23.04 -19.84
CA SER A 319 2.46 -21.69 -20.39
C SER A 319 1.16 -20.97 -20.77
N LEU A 320 0.02 -21.66 -20.79
CA LEU A 320 -1.29 -21.11 -21.17
C LEU A 320 -2.27 -21.08 -20.00
N ASN A 321 -2.03 -21.84 -18.94
CA ASN A 321 -2.98 -22.06 -17.87
C ASN A 321 -2.40 -21.65 -16.52
N LEU A 322 -3.01 -20.64 -15.89
CA LEU A 322 -2.63 -20.12 -14.59
C LEU A 322 -3.82 -20.22 -13.63
N PHE A 323 -3.59 -20.82 -12.47
CA PHE A 323 -4.48 -20.75 -11.32
C PHE A 323 -3.90 -19.77 -10.31
N SER A 324 -4.75 -18.95 -9.69
CA SER A 324 -4.34 -18.10 -8.57
C SER A 324 -5.42 -18.07 -7.51
N ALA A 325 -4.99 -17.98 -6.26
CA ALA A 325 -5.86 -17.79 -5.10
C ALA A 325 -5.26 -16.71 -4.21
N GLU A 326 -6.11 -15.84 -3.69
CA GLU A 326 -5.74 -14.81 -2.75
C GLU A 326 -6.70 -14.86 -1.56
N PHE A 327 -6.16 -14.71 -0.35
CA PHE A 327 -6.93 -14.61 0.90
C PHE A 327 -6.36 -13.47 1.72
N GLY A 328 -7.24 -12.59 2.21
CA GLY A 328 -6.91 -11.47 3.08
C GLY A 328 -7.81 -11.45 4.29
N GLY A 329 -7.25 -11.14 5.45
CA GLY A 329 -8.02 -10.92 6.68
C GLY A 329 -7.51 -9.68 7.40
N TYR A 330 -8.44 -8.90 7.93
CA TYR A 330 -8.18 -7.73 8.72
C TYR A 330 -9.02 -7.78 10.00
N TYR A 331 -8.37 -7.59 11.13
CA TYR A 331 -9.02 -7.55 12.43
C TYR A 331 -8.64 -6.28 13.17
N TYR A 332 -9.63 -5.57 13.66
CA TYR A 332 -9.48 -4.34 14.42
C TYR A 332 -10.35 -4.41 15.68
N ASN A 333 -9.77 -4.14 16.84
CA ASN A 333 -10.46 -4.14 18.11
C ASN A 333 -9.94 -2.98 18.97
N VAL A 334 -10.81 -2.08 19.32
CA VAL A 334 -10.48 -0.91 20.13
C VAL A 334 -11.52 -0.70 21.23
N LYS A 335 -11.14 0.06 22.23
CA LYS A 335 -12.01 0.45 23.35
C LYS A 335 -12.01 1.97 23.51
N PRO A 336 -12.72 2.70 22.66
CA PRO A 336 -12.83 4.14 22.77
C PRO A 336 -13.39 4.57 24.13
N THR A 337 -12.78 5.58 24.72
CA THR A 337 -13.29 6.25 25.91
C THR A 337 -13.08 7.75 25.75
N GLY A 338 -13.99 8.55 26.26
CA GLY A 338 -13.86 9.99 26.16
C GLY A 338 -14.90 10.73 26.96
N SER A 339 -14.69 12.01 27.10
CA SER A 339 -15.63 12.96 27.69
C SER A 339 -15.87 14.12 26.73
N GLY A 340 -17.00 14.77 26.87
CA GLY A 340 -17.34 15.93 26.08
C GLY A 340 -18.32 16.84 26.80
N SER A 341 -18.42 18.06 26.31
CA SER A 341 -19.41 19.04 26.75
C SER A 341 -20.05 19.72 25.56
N ALA A 342 -21.29 20.07 25.69
CA ALA A 342 -22.03 20.90 24.75
C ALA A 342 -22.71 22.04 25.49
N MET A 343 -22.60 23.26 24.98
CA MET A 343 -23.22 24.45 25.52
C MET A 343 -23.79 25.30 24.39
N MET A 344 -25.09 25.52 24.44
CA MET A 344 -25.80 26.43 23.55
C MET A 344 -26.06 27.74 24.26
N SER A 345 -25.68 28.86 23.64
CA SER A 345 -25.92 30.20 24.14
C SER A 345 -26.72 31.01 23.14
N SER A 346 -27.58 31.90 23.63
CA SER A 346 -28.27 32.90 22.81
C SER A 346 -27.29 33.95 22.28
N ALA A 347 -27.76 34.82 21.37
CA ALA A 347 -26.99 35.95 20.85
C ALA A 347 -26.49 36.89 21.97
N ASP A 348 -27.26 37.03 23.05
CA ASP A 348 -26.91 37.84 24.22
C ASP A 348 -25.95 37.15 25.20
N GLY A 349 -25.49 35.91 24.87
CA GLY A 349 -24.57 35.15 25.68
C GLY A 349 -25.19 34.33 26.83
N ASN A 350 -26.52 34.37 27.00
CA ASN A 350 -27.20 33.56 28.01
C ASN A 350 -27.20 32.09 27.62
N VAL A 351 -26.92 31.19 28.59
CA VAL A 351 -26.96 29.75 28.35
C VAL A 351 -28.39 29.29 28.12
N ILE A 352 -28.65 28.70 26.94
CA ILE A 352 -29.93 28.08 26.60
C ILE A 352 -29.97 26.67 27.20
N TYR A 353 -28.94 25.88 26.94
CA TYR A 353 -28.73 24.58 27.58
C TYR A 353 -27.24 24.23 27.67
N SER A 354 -26.90 23.35 28.59
CA SER A 354 -25.60 22.72 28.64
C SER A 354 -25.71 21.28 29.13
N LEU A 355 -24.74 20.47 28.73
CA LEU A 355 -24.58 19.09 29.21
C LEU A 355 -23.13 18.65 29.07
N CYS A 356 -22.73 17.71 29.91
CA CYS A 356 -21.51 16.92 29.76
C CYS A 356 -21.87 15.48 29.41
N GLN A 357 -20.95 14.79 28.72
CA GLN A 357 -21.16 13.39 28.34
C GLN A 357 -19.86 12.60 28.52
N ASN A 358 -19.99 11.37 29.01
CA ASN A 358 -18.91 10.41 29.14
C ASN A 358 -19.21 9.22 28.23
N HIS A 359 -18.31 8.97 27.30
CA HIS A 359 -18.41 7.86 26.36
C HIS A 359 -17.54 6.69 26.80
N LYS A 360 -18.06 5.49 26.73
CA LYS A 360 -17.28 4.25 26.94
C LYS A 360 -17.78 3.16 26.02
N PHE A 361 -16.89 2.62 25.24
CA PHE A 361 -17.17 1.41 24.47
C PHE A 361 -16.78 0.19 25.30
N LYS A 362 -17.72 -0.71 25.51
CA LYS A 362 -17.44 -2.03 26.06
C LYS A 362 -16.76 -2.90 25.02
N ARG A 363 -17.19 -2.76 23.75
CA ARG A 363 -16.63 -3.47 22.61
C ARG A 363 -16.76 -2.62 21.35
N PHE A 364 -15.70 -2.55 20.57
CA PHE A 364 -15.73 -2.15 19.17
C PHE A 364 -14.77 -3.06 18.42
N SER A 365 -15.33 -4.04 17.72
CA SER A 365 -14.55 -5.01 16.92
C SER A 365 -15.03 -4.99 15.48
N TYR A 366 -14.09 -5.12 14.58
CA TYR A 366 -14.28 -5.20 13.15
C TYR A 366 -13.42 -6.34 12.61
N PHE A 367 -14.04 -7.24 11.87
CA PHE A 367 -13.36 -8.30 11.15
C PHE A 367 -13.78 -8.26 9.70
N ASP A 368 -12.81 -8.29 8.81
CA ASP A 368 -13.01 -8.34 7.36
C ASP A 368 -12.19 -9.50 6.80
N PHE A 369 -12.81 -10.26 5.92
CA PHE A 369 -12.14 -11.31 5.17
C PHE A 369 -12.52 -11.19 3.71
N ASN A 370 -11.54 -11.31 2.84
CA ASN A 370 -11.74 -11.44 1.40
C ASN A 370 -10.90 -12.59 0.85
N GLY A 371 -11.46 -13.29 -0.10
CA GLY A 371 -10.79 -14.36 -0.79
C GLY A 371 -11.16 -14.36 -2.27
N SER A 372 -10.24 -14.75 -3.13
CA SER A 372 -10.51 -14.96 -4.54
C SER A 372 -9.81 -16.20 -5.07
N ILE A 373 -10.48 -16.89 -5.98
CA ILE A 373 -9.91 -18.00 -6.76
C ILE A 373 -10.12 -17.67 -8.22
N ASN A 374 -9.06 -17.79 -9.01
CA ASN A 374 -9.06 -17.40 -10.39
C ASN A 374 -8.39 -18.46 -11.25
N TYR A 375 -8.96 -18.66 -12.41
CA TYR A 375 -8.37 -19.42 -13.49
C TYR A 375 -8.23 -18.55 -14.73
N GLN A 376 -7.05 -18.44 -15.29
CA GLN A 376 -6.77 -17.73 -16.52
C GLN A 376 -6.23 -18.70 -17.57
N HIS A 377 -6.90 -18.74 -18.70
CA HIS A 377 -6.44 -19.42 -19.90
C HIS A 377 -5.97 -18.38 -20.93
N SER A 378 -4.69 -18.43 -21.29
CA SER A 378 -4.14 -17.66 -22.40
C SER A 378 -4.19 -18.53 -23.66
N THR A 379 -4.80 -18.03 -24.73
CA THR A 379 -4.83 -18.81 -25.97
C THR A 379 -3.47 -18.72 -26.71
N ARG A 380 -3.29 -19.49 -27.76
CA ARG A 380 -2.09 -19.37 -28.62
C ARG A 380 -1.99 -18.02 -29.35
N ARG A 381 -3.03 -17.20 -29.31
CA ARG A 381 -3.03 -15.83 -29.85
C ARG A 381 -2.49 -14.88 -28.81
N LYS A 382 -1.49 -14.12 -29.16
CA LYS A 382 -0.84 -13.16 -28.23
C LYS A 382 -1.86 -12.16 -27.66
N GLY A 383 -2.00 -12.15 -26.33
CA GLY A 383 -2.86 -11.22 -25.60
C GLY A 383 -4.34 -11.64 -25.53
N GLU A 384 -4.74 -12.78 -26.10
CA GLU A 384 -6.09 -13.32 -25.91
C GLU A 384 -6.15 -14.14 -24.64
N THR A 385 -7.07 -13.78 -23.71
CA THR A 385 -7.23 -14.44 -22.41
C THR A 385 -8.69 -14.69 -22.10
N ILE A 386 -8.96 -15.79 -21.42
CA ILE A 386 -10.23 -16.09 -20.76
C ILE A 386 -9.92 -16.18 -19.27
N THR A 387 -10.65 -15.45 -18.44
CA THR A 387 -10.49 -15.46 -16.99
C THR A 387 -11.81 -15.81 -16.34
N LEU A 388 -11.80 -16.79 -15.45
CA LEU A 388 -12.90 -17.13 -14.55
C LEU A 388 -12.49 -16.77 -13.13
N SER A 389 -13.34 -16.05 -12.41
CA SER A 389 -13.06 -15.57 -11.07
C SER A 389 -14.24 -15.82 -10.16
N TYR A 390 -13.94 -16.29 -8.96
CA TYR A 390 -14.84 -16.29 -7.82
C TYR A 390 -14.23 -15.46 -6.71
N MET A 391 -15.01 -14.57 -6.10
CA MET A 391 -14.61 -13.76 -4.96
C MET A 391 -15.62 -13.89 -3.84
N LEU A 392 -15.12 -13.96 -2.61
CA LEU A 392 -15.87 -13.91 -1.37
C LEU A 392 -15.37 -12.72 -0.55
N SER A 393 -16.28 -11.89 -0.08
CA SER A 393 -15.99 -10.85 0.89
C SER A 393 -16.96 -10.95 2.05
N THR A 394 -16.46 -10.85 3.28
CA THR A 394 -17.30 -10.83 4.47
C THR A 394 -16.78 -9.82 5.45
N THR A 395 -17.70 -9.09 6.07
CA THR A 395 -17.40 -8.12 7.14
C THR A 395 -18.29 -8.41 8.33
N ASP A 396 -17.70 -8.42 9.51
CA ASP A 396 -18.41 -8.53 10.79
C ASP A 396 -17.98 -7.36 11.67
N GLN A 397 -18.94 -6.59 12.16
CA GLN A 397 -18.69 -5.44 13.01
C GLN A 397 -19.63 -5.46 14.20
N THR A 398 -19.07 -5.46 15.40
CA THR A 398 -19.83 -5.32 16.64
C THR A 398 -19.40 -4.04 17.37
N ARG A 399 -20.39 -3.28 17.83
CA ARG A 399 -20.18 -2.07 18.61
C ARG A 399 -21.14 -2.07 19.80
N ASP A 400 -20.60 -2.01 21.02
CA ASP A 400 -21.35 -1.89 22.27
C ASP A 400 -20.85 -0.65 23.01
N GLN A 401 -21.66 0.38 23.07
CA GLN A 401 -21.31 1.68 23.64
C GLN A 401 -22.26 2.07 24.76
N PHE A 402 -21.70 2.83 25.68
CA PHE A 402 -22.38 3.43 26.79
C PHE A 402 -22.05 4.93 26.83
N ILE A 403 -23.08 5.76 27.00
CA ILE A 403 -22.93 7.22 27.16
C ILE A 403 -23.69 7.62 28.42
N GLU A 404 -23.01 8.31 29.32
CA GLU A 404 -23.59 8.93 30.50
C GLU A 404 -23.62 10.46 30.30
N TYR A 405 -24.74 11.09 30.62
CA TYR A 405 -24.93 12.52 30.54
C TYR A 405 -24.99 13.11 31.94
N THR A 406 -24.18 14.14 32.18
CA THR A 406 -24.06 14.83 33.48
C THR A 406 -24.14 16.34 33.30
N ASP A 407 -24.25 17.07 34.39
CA ASP A 407 -24.27 18.55 34.43
C ASP A 407 -25.28 19.17 33.44
N MET A 408 -26.43 18.53 33.33
CA MET A 408 -27.48 18.94 32.42
C MET A 408 -28.24 20.17 32.94
N VAL A 409 -28.23 21.25 32.17
CA VAL A 409 -29.02 22.46 32.40
C VAL A 409 -29.90 22.71 31.19
N ASN A 410 -31.19 22.61 31.35
CA ASN A 410 -32.19 22.76 30.27
C ASN A 410 -31.87 21.92 29.02
N ALA A 411 -31.23 20.79 29.21
CA ALA A 411 -30.82 19.93 28.12
C ALA A 411 -32.03 19.44 27.31
N PRO A 412 -31.93 19.35 25.98
CA PRO A 412 -33.03 18.94 25.11
C PRO A 412 -33.20 17.40 25.09
N ILE A 413 -32.82 16.71 26.16
CA ILE A 413 -32.95 15.26 26.38
C ILE A 413 -33.55 15.03 27.78
N ASP A 414 -34.33 13.93 27.90
CA ASP A 414 -35.02 13.55 29.13
C ASP A 414 -34.43 12.30 29.80
N TYR A 415 -33.24 11.88 29.36
CA TYR A 415 -32.51 10.73 29.86
C TYR A 415 -31.09 11.10 30.30
N THR A 416 -30.53 10.32 31.20
CA THR A 416 -29.18 10.52 31.74
C THR A 416 -28.17 9.50 31.22
N GLN A 417 -28.65 8.49 30.51
CA GLN A 417 -27.79 7.41 30.00
C GLN A 417 -28.34 6.87 28.68
N SER A 418 -27.47 6.52 27.76
CA SER A 418 -27.78 5.81 26.52
C SER A 418 -26.88 4.59 26.38
N ASN A 419 -27.50 3.43 26.15
CA ASN A 419 -26.83 2.19 25.77
C ASN A 419 -27.14 1.94 24.30
N ALA A 420 -26.14 1.58 23.50
CA ALA A 420 -26.35 1.22 22.11
C ALA A 420 -25.49 0.03 21.72
N TYR A 421 -26.13 -0.97 21.14
CA TYR A 421 -25.52 -2.15 20.57
C TYR A 421 -25.81 -2.21 19.08
N PHE A 422 -24.77 -2.41 18.28
CA PHE A 422 -24.83 -2.58 16.83
C PHE A 422 -24.09 -3.85 16.46
N ASP A 423 -24.75 -4.68 15.66
CA ASP A 423 -24.15 -5.86 15.06
C ASP A 423 -24.44 -5.86 13.57
N LEU A 424 -23.40 -5.89 12.78
CA LEU A 424 -23.44 -5.73 11.34
C LEU A 424 -22.65 -6.85 10.69
N ASN A 425 -23.35 -7.62 9.84
CA ASN A 425 -22.76 -8.70 9.08
C ASN A 425 -23.01 -8.47 7.59
N PHE A 426 -21.96 -8.61 6.79
CA PHE A 426 -21.98 -8.48 5.33
C PHE A 426 -21.31 -9.70 4.71
N ILE A 427 -21.96 -10.28 3.72
CA ILE A 427 -21.40 -11.36 2.90
C ILE A 427 -21.69 -11.05 1.43
N GLU A 428 -20.65 -11.12 0.59
CA GLU A 428 -20.78 -10.97 -0.85
C GLU A 428 -20.04 -12.09 -1.58
N HIS A 429 -20.74 -12.73 -2.49
CA HIS A 429 -20.19 -13.67 -3.46
C HIS A 429 -20.22 -13.04 -4.84
N THR A 430 -19.09 -13.01 -5.53
CA THR A 430 -19.00 -12.51 -6.89
C THR A 430 -18.44 -13.58 -7.81
N PHE A 431 -19.15 -13.88 -8.89
CA PHE A 431 -18.73 -14.74 -9.99
C PHE A 431 -18.51 -13.87 -11.22
N GLN A 432 -17.37 -14.02 -11.89
CA GLN A 432 -17.05 -13.21 -13.06
C GLN A 432 -16.35 -14.06 -14.13
N ALA A 433 -16.73 -13.83 -15.39
CA ALA A 433 -16.08 -14.41 -16.56
C ALA A 433 -15.72 -13.29 -17.53
N ASP A 434 -14.47 -13.22 -17.95
CA ASP A 434 -13.93 -12.23 -18.87
C ASP A 434 -13.29 -12.92 -20.08
N TRP A 435 -13.50 -12.38 -21.26
CA TRP A 435 -12.76 -12.72 -22.46
C TRP A 435 -12.21 -11.45 -23.11
N VAL A 436 -10.88 -11.40 -23.22
CA VAL A 436 -10.15 -10.31 -23.85
C VAL A 436 -9.55 -10.81 -25.14
N ARG A 437 -9.82 -10.14 -26.25
CA ARG A 437 -9.31 -10.53 -27.58
C ARG A 437 -8.77 -9.34 -28.37
N PRO A 438 -7.44 -9.18 -28.44
CA PRO A 438 -6.82 -8.27 -29.40
C PRO A 438 -6.84 -8.88 -30.81
N PHE A 439 -7.05 -8.04 -31.83
CA PHE A 439 -6.98 -8.44 -33.23
C PHE A 439 -6.42 -7.32 -34.11
N ALA A 440 -5.84 -7.69 -35.26
CA ALA A 440 -5.22 -6.77 -36.21
C ALA A 440 -4.24 -5.71 -35.57
N LYS A 441 -3.64 -6.02 -34.42
CA LYS A 441 -2.69 -5.16 -33.65
C LYS A 441 -3.23 -3.83 -33.13
N ILE A 442 -4.34 -3.36 -33.64
CA ILE A 442 -4.93 -2.05 -33.31
C ILE A 442 -6.30 -2.14 -32.65
N HIS A 443 -6.92 -3.30 -32.66
CA HIS A 443 -8.24 -3.53 -32.12
C HIS A 443 -8.20 -4.45 -30.92
N GLN A 444 -9.11 -4.26 -29.96
CA GLN A 444 -9.35 -5.16 -28.85
C GLN A 444 -10.85 -5.20 -28.55
N ILE A 445 -11.38 -6.38 -28.30
CA ILE A 445 -12.72 -6.61 -27.76
C ILE A 445 -12.55 -7.26 -26.39
N ASP A 446 -13.26 -6.73 -25.39
CA ASP A 446 -13.41 -7.30 -24.07
C ASP A 446 -14.88 -7.61 -23.86
N LEU A 447 -15.22 -8.88 -23.57
CA LEU A 447 -16.56 -9.31 -23.22
C LEU A 447 -16.54 -9.93 -21.83
N GLY A 448 -17.61 -9.76 -21.08
CA GLY A 448 -17.72 -10.42 -19.79
C GLY A 448 -19.12 -10.48 -19.25
N ALA A 449 -19.25 -11.32 -18.21
CA ALA A 449 -20.44 -11.45 -17.41
C ALA A 449 -20.06 -11.50 -15.93
N LYS A 450 -20.92 -10.94 -15.08
CA LYS A 450 -20.72 -10.88 -13.64
C LYS A 450 -22.02 -11.17 -12.92
N TYR A 451 -21.94 -11.93 -11.82
CA TYR A 451 -23.07 -12.19 -10.93
C TYR A 451 -22.63 -11.96 -9.50
N ILE A 452 -23.38 -11.14 -8.77
CA ILE A 452 -23.11 -10.78 -7.38
C ILE A 452 -24.31 -11.21 -6.53
N LEU A 453 -24.05 -11.90 -5.45
CA LEU A 453 -24.96 -12.20 -4.36
C LEU A 453 -24.49 -11.45 -3.13
N ARG A 454 -25.30 -10.54 -2.61
CA ARG A 454 -24.93 -9.70 -1.46
C ARG A 454 -25.99 -9.80 -0.38
N ASP A 455 -25.58 -10.08 0.83
CA ASP A 455 -26.42 -10.12 2.02
C ASP A 455 -25.83 -9.21 3.10
N ASN A 456 -26.63 -8.25 3.54
CA ASN A 456 -26.33 -7.32 4.62
C ASN A 456 -27.33 -7.51 5.73
N ASN A 457 -26.87 -7.84 6.92
CA ASN A 457 -27.70 -7.96 8.11
C ASN A 457 -27.24 -6.92 9.15
N SER A 458 -28.19 -6.25 9.79
CA SER A 458 -27.92 -5.22 10.80
C SER A 458 -28.90 -5.35 11.94
N ILE A 459 -28.37 -5.54 13.15
CA ILE A 459 -29.13 -5.49 14.40
C ILE A 459 -28.70 -4.24 15.16
N THR A 460 -29.66 -3.43 15.58
CA THR A 460 -29.43 -2.24 16.39
C THR A 460 -30.37 -2.25 17.58
N ASP A 461 -29.78 -2.30 18.78
CA ASP A 461 -30.48 -2.09 20.02
C ASP A 461 -30.04 -0.76 20.63
N GLN A 462 -30.98 0.12 20.93
CA GLN A 462 -30.70 1.40 21.58
C GLN A 462 -31.67 1.63 22.74
N GLU A 463 -31.13 1.90 23.90
CA GLU A 463 -31.88 2.18 25.12
C GLU A 463 -31.49 3.58 25.63
N PHE A 464 -32.48 4.41 25.84
CA PHE A 464 -32.37 5.70 26.53
C PHE A 464 -32.98 5.54 27.90
N VAL A 465 -32.15 5.37 28.93
CA VAL A 465 -32.56 4.96 30.26
C VAL A 465 -33.50 6.00 30.90
N GLY A 466 -34.71 5.56 31.23
CA GLY A 466 -35.78 6.41 31.78
C GLY A 466 -36.66 7.07 30.72
N SER A 467 -36.39 6.88 29.43
CA SER A 467 -37.22 7.39 28.33
C SER A 467 -37.76 6.29 27.45
N HIS A 468 -37.01 5.82 26.44
CA HIS A 468 -37.49 4.79 25.50
C HIS A 468 -36.36 3.86 25.07
N ALA A 469 -36.75 2.74 24.48
CA ALA A 469 -35.81 1.83 23.80
C ALA A 469 -36.29 1.57 22.37
N SER A 470 -35.38 1.29 21.49
CA SER A 470 -35.66 0.87 20.12
C SER A 470 -34.84 -0.36 19.77
N HIS A 471 -35.44 -1.24 19.00
CA HIS A 471 -34.82 -2.41 18.40
C HIS A 471 -35.03 -2.37 16.90
N SER A 472 -34.01 -2.68 16.12
CA SER A 472 -34.11 -2.86 14.67
C SER A 472 -33.35 -4.09 14.24
N ASP A 473 -34.00 -4.98 13.51
CA ASP A 473 -33.42 -6.14 12.85
C ASP A 473 -33.76 -6.03 11.36
N PHE A 474 -32.75 -5.67 10.58
CA PHE A 474 -32.88 -5.34 9.17
C PHE A 474 -31.95 -6.18 8.32
N ALA A 475 -32.47 -6.74 7.22
CA ALA A 475 -31.69 -7.42 6.20
C ALA A 475 -31.90 -6.77 4.84
N HIS A 476 -30.81 -6.63 4.09
CA HIS A 476 -30.81 -6.13 2.72
C HIS A 476 -30.07 -7.10 1.81
N ILE A 477 -30.82 -7.78 0.96
CA ILE A 477 -30.32 -8.78 0.02
C ILE A 477 -30.34 -8.19 -1.39
N THR A 478 -29.25 -8.37 -2.14
CA THR A 478 -29.11 -7.87 -3.49
C THR A 478 -28.49 -8.91 -4.39
N ASP A 479 -29.21 -9.25 -5.47
CA ASP A 479 -28.73 -10.08 -6.56
C ASP A 479 -28.48 -9.20 -7.79
N ILE A 480 -27.29 -9.23 -8.36
CA ILE A 480 -26.93 -8.42 -9.53
C ILE A 480 -26.40 -9.32 -10.62
N ALA A 481 -27.07 -9.34 -11.78
CA ALA A 481 -26.59 -10.00 -12.98
C ALA A 481 -26.19 -8.94 -14.02
N ALA A 482 -24.96 -9.00 -14.50
CA ALA A 482 -24.46 -8.06 -15.49
C ALA A 482 -23.77 -8.74 -16.67
N ALA A 483 -23.94 -8.17 -17.86
CA ALA A 483 -23.18 -8.52 -19.05
C ALA A 483 -22.63 -7.25 -19.70
N TYR A 484 -21.41 -7.33 -20.21
CA TYR A 484 -20.75 -6.16 -20.79
C TYR A 484 -19.89 -6.48 -22.00
N ALA A 485 -19.77 -5.48 -22.87
CA ALA A 485 -18.90 -5.49 -24.02
C ALA A 485 -18.15 -4.16 -24.11
N ASP A 486 -16.87 -4.21 -24.42
CA ASP A 486 -16.01 -3.06 -24.60
C ASP A 486 -15.16 -3.23 -25.86
N TYR A 487 -15.11 -2.22 -26.70
CA TYR A 487 -14.31 -2.22 -27.90
C TYR A 487 -13.32 -1.08 -27.88
N ARG A 488 -12.06 -1.37 -28.15
CA ARG A 488 -10.96 -0.40 -28.24
C ARG A 488 -10.30 -0.42 -29.60
N ILE A 489 -9.95 0.76 -30.08
CA ILE A 489 -9.16 0.93 -31.30
C ILE A 489 -8.00 1.90 -31.03
N ASN A 490 -6.81 1.56 -31.53
CA ASN A 490 -5.60 2.37 -31.39
C ASN A 490 -5.00 2.65 -32.78
N LEU A 491 -5.13 3.88 -33.23
CA LEU A 491 -4.71 4.37 -34.53
C LEU A 491 -3.46 5.27 -34.45
N GLY A 492 -2.51 4.92 -33.60
CA GLY A 492 -1.29 5.68 -33.37
C GLY A 492 -1.52 6.92 -32.51
N LYS A 493 -1.73 8.08 -33.15
CA LYS A 493 -2.02 9.32 -32.42
C LYS A 493 -3.45 9.39 -31.86
N TRP A 494 -4.35 8.56 -32.35
CA TRP A 494 -5.74 8.48 -31.92
C TRP A 494 -6.01 7.15 -31.22
N SER A 495 -6.73 7.19 -30.13
CA SER A 495 -7.32 6.01 -29.50
C SER A 495 -8.78 6.27 -29.21
N ALA A 496 -9.61 5.27 -29.39
CA ALA A 496 -11.01 5.35 -29.04
C ALA A 496 -11.45 4.07 -28.33
N ARG A 497 -12.45 4.21 -27.47
CA ARG A 497 -13.08 3.14 -26.72
C ARG A 497 -14.58 3.36 -26.72
N ALA A 498 -15.36 2.27 -26.85
CA ALA A 498 -16.80 2.28 -26.66
C ALA A 498 -17.19 1.02 -25.88
N GLY A 499 -17.93 1.19 -24.81
CA GLY A 499 -18.40 0.13 -23.94
C GLY A 499 -19.90 0.20 -23.69
N LEU A 500 -20.51 -0.95 -23.47
CA LEU A 500 -21.90 -1.07 -23.06
C LEU A 500 -22.02 -2.16 -22.00
N ARG A 501 -22.68 -1.83 -20.89
CA ARG A 501 -23.03 -2.76 -19.83
C ARG A 501 -24.54 -2.77 -19.66
N TYR A 502 -25.10 -3.95 -19.54
CA TYR A 502 -26.45 -4.16 -19.05
C TYR A 502 -26.38 -4.77 -17.68
N GLU A 503 -27.15 -4.23 -16.74
CA GLU A 503 -27.21 -4.69 -15.37
C GLU A 503 -28.67 -4.87 -14.95
N TYR A 504 -28.97 -6.02 -14.36
CA TYR A 504 -30.24 -6.31 -13.74
C TYR A 504 -30.00 -6.61 -12.25
N SER A 505 -30.66 -5.83 -11.38
CA SER A 505 -30.55 -5.96 -9.95
C SER A 505 -31.91 -6.29 -9.33
N HIS A 506 -31.92 -7.30 -8.50
CA HIS A 506 -33.04 -7.61 -7.62
C HIS A 506 -32.67 -7.27 -6.19
N LEU A 507 -33.42 -6.34 -5.58
CA LEU A 507 -33.23 -5.90 -4.21
C LEU A 507 -34.38 -6.36 -3.34
N LYS A 508 -34.07 -6.86 -2.14
CA LYS A 508 -35.03 -7.23 -1.12
C LYS A 508 -34.62 -6.63 0.21
N ALA A 509 -35.52 -5.91 0.86
CA ALA A 509 -35.36 -5.40 2.21
C ALA A 509 -36.33 -6.09 3.15
N GLU A 510 -35.84 -6.67 4.22
CA GLU A 510 -36.62 -7.37 5.24
C GLU A 510 -36.48 -6.65 6.58
N TYR A 511 -37.62 -6.29 7.16
CA TYR A 511 -37.70 -5.71 8.50
C TYR A 511 -38.16 -6.81 9.47
N ARG A 512 -37.20 -7.60 9.97
CA ARG A 512 -37.48 -8.78 10.81
C ARG A 512 -38.06 -8.44 12.20
N ASP A 513 -37.88 -7.18 12.60
CA ASP A 513 -38.49 -6.59 13.79
C ASP A 513 -39.96 -6.20 13.60
N GLY A 514 -40.48 -6.29 12.38
CA GLY A 514 -41.83 -5.89 12.03
C GLY A 514 -42.10 -4.39 12.06
N SER A 515 -41.06 -3.55 12.13
CA SER A 515 -41.17 -2.09 12.18
C SER A 515 -41.76 -1.49 10.91
N ASN A 516 -41.46 -2.10 9.77
CA ASN A 516 -41.96 -1.71 8.46
C ASN A 516 -42.31 -2.97 7.62
N PRO A 517 -43.14 -2.84 6.60
CA PRO A 517 -43.36 -3.94 5.66
C PRO A 517 -42.10 -4.18 4.82
N ASP A 518 -41.83 -5.49 4.60
CA ASP A 518 -40.80 -5.89 3.63
C ASP A 518 -41.11 -5.33 2.25
N PHE A 519 -40.07 -4.96 1.52
CA PHE A 519 -40.23 -4.53 0.14
C PHE A 519 -39.17 -5.12 -0.79
N GLY A 520 -39.48 -5.21 -2.06
CA GLY A 520 -38.54 -5.62 -3.10
C GLY A 520 -38.63 -4.70 -4.31
N SER A 521 -37.53 -4.56 -5.02
CA SER A 521 -37.46 -3.78 -6.25
C SER A 521 -36.56 -4.47 -7.27
N ASN A 522 -36.92 -4.32 -8.54
CA ASN A 522 -36.10 -4.75 -9.66
C ASN A 522 -35.65 -3.52 -10.42
N LEU A 523 -34.36 -3.44 -10.68
CA LEU A 523 -33.76 -2.38 -11.49
C LEU A 523 -33.12 -2.96 -12.72
N SER A 524 -33.17 -2.26 -13.83
CA SER A 524 -32.47 -2.67 -15.05
C SER A 524 -31.88 -1.45 -15.74
N ASP A 525 -30.57 -1.46 -15.92
CA ASP A 525 -29.83 -0.31 -16.36
C ASP A 525 -28.93 -0.66 -17.56
N TRP A 526 -28.92 0.26 -18.54
CA TRP A 526 -27.95 0.27 -19.61
C TRP A 526 -26.92 1.36 -19.34
N VAL A 527 -25.65 0.97 -19.24
CA VAL A 527 -24.55 1.87 -18.92
C VAL A 527 -23.62 1.93 -20.14
N PRO A 528 -23.83 2.91 -21.03
CA PRO A 528 -22.89 3.16 -22.11
C PRO A 528 -21.68 3.93 -21.61
N SER A 529 -20.53 3.70 -22.24
CA SER A 529 -19.30 4.48 -22.02
C SER A 529 -18.59 4.70 -23.34
N ALA A 530 -18.01 5.86 -23.54
CA ALA A 530 -17.21 6.16 -24.72
C ALA A 530 -16.04 7.09 -24.36
N SER A 531 -14.89 6.84 -24.97
CA SER A 531 -13.70 7.68 -24.77
C SER A 531 -12.95 7.84 -26.08
N VAL A 532 -12.48 9.04 -26.37
CA VAL A 532 -11.60 9.35 -27.48
C VAL A 532 -10.41 10.14 -26.99
N ALA A 533 -9.22 9.74 -27.34
CA ALA A 533 -8.00 10.45 -27.01
C ALA A 533 -7.17 10.76 -28.26
N TRP A 534 -6.65 11.96 -28.34
CA TRP A 534 -5.73 12.43 -29.36
C TRP A 534 -4.41 12.84 -28.73
N ARG A 535 -3.33 12.25 -29.21
CA ARG A 535 -1.94 12.51 -28.77
C ARG A 535 -1.13 13.03 -29.97
N PRO A 536 -1.11 14.34 -30.20
CA PRO A 536 -0.38 14.91 -31.32
C PRO A 536 1.14 14.64 -31.24
N ASP A 537 1.66 14.58 -30.02
CA ASP A 537 3.06 14.34 -29.70
C ASP A 537 3.20 13.58 -28.36
N GLY A 538 4.44 13.35 -27.89
CA GLY A 538 4.71 12.63 -26.63
C GLY A 538 4.39 13.43 -25.36
N ALA A 539 4.21 14.75 -25.45
CA ALA A 539 4.00 15.65 -24.32
C ALA A 539 2.51 16.02 -24.13
N ASN A 540 1.74 16.06 -25.22
CA ASN A 540 0.37 16.55 -25.22
C ASN A 540 -0.66 15.43 -25.43
N SER A 541 -1.75 15.48 -24.67
CA SER A 541 -2.89 14.57 -24.82
C SER A 541 -4.19 15.33 -24.58
N LEU A 542 -5.15 15.14 -25.47
CA LEU A 542 -6.52 15.61 -25.34
C LEU A 542 -7.43 14.40 -25.31
N SER A 543 -8.32 14.31 -24.32
CA SER A 543 -9.30 13.24 -24.20
C SER A 543 -10.70 13.79 -23.97
N LEU A 544 -11.68 13.11 -24.53
CA LEU A 544 -13.10 13.31 -24.31
C LEU A 544 -13.71 11.98 -23.86
N ASN A 545 -14.42 12.01 -22.74
CA ASN A 545 -15.00 10.82 -22.12
C ASN A 545 -16.48 11.05 -21.85
N TYR A 546 -17.28 9.97 -21.98
CA TYR A 546 -18.71 9.92 -21.69
C TYR A 546 -19.04 8.63 -20.95
#